data_db0ff5112e39fb6d36a57c71ff24df8e
#
_entry.id   db0ff5112e39fb6d36a57c71ff24df8e
#
_cell.length_a   1.000
_cell.length_b   1.000
_cell.length_c   1.000
_cell.angle_alpha   90.00
_cell.angle_beta   90.00
_cell.angle_gamma   90.00
#
_symmetry.space_group_name_H-M   'P 1'
#
loop_
_entity.id
_entity.type
_entity.pdbx_description
1 polymer ?
#
loop_
_entity_poly.entity_id
_entity_poly.type
_entity_poly.pdbx_seq_one_letter_code
_entity_poly.pdbx_strand_id
1 'polypeptide(L)'
;MRTTIGFMILFSFILAGCGKSPEQTEIERENAQLKQELASKDRFVEDVTSTINDIHNKLENTWSLEKNILRRNPTFEEGKMLSGPDMKAKIMDRISTISSILSENRKKVANLQKRLTESKTQYAGLSKMADDLKKTLDDREKTIAMMQTQVLNLQTDVTTKTQVIAARDETIAERDAAIENQTKQINTVYYVEGKKSELKVKNIVSREGGILWGLFGTTTVLTNTFNEADFTSLDKSKDMLIEVAGTVDEIVPERDPASYSKEERPDHHTLLTITKPEIFWRESHLAIVTD
;
A
#
# COMPACT_ATOMS: atom_id res chain seq x y z
N MET A 1 63.06 -19.50 112.73
CA MET A 1 63.22 -18.06 112.62
C MET A 1 62.43 -17.62 111.45
N ARG A 2 61.29 -17.32 111.65
CA ARG A 2 60.57 -16.06 111.84
C ARG A 2 60.65 -15.17 110.59
N THR A 3 59.47 -15.01 110.02
CA THR A 3 58.87 -13.89 109.28
C THR A 3 59.18 -13.76 107.77
N THR A 4 58.41 -14.44 106.92
CA THR A 4 58.06 -13.95 105.59
C THR A 4 56.87 -14.74 105.06
N ILE A 5 55.72 -14.68 105.75
CA ILE A 5 54.43 -15.15 105.25
C ILE A 5 53.43 -13.98 105.43
N GLY A 6 53.44 -13.05 104.55
CA GLY A 6 52.58 -11.89 104.74
C GLY A 6 52.34 -10.99 103.55
N PHE A 7 52.78 -11.38 102.28
CA PHE A 7 52.67 -10.44 101.15
C PHE A 7 52.12 -11.06 99.81
N MET A 8 51.52 -12.25 99.92
CA MET A 8 51.09 -12.95 98.69
C MET A 8 49.55 -13.16 98.56
N ILE A 9 48.75 -12.43 99.32
CA ILE A 9 47.25 -12.53 99.27
C ILE A 9 46.53 -11.24 98.82
N LEU A 10 47.27 -10.16 98.43
CA LEU A 10 46.60 -8.89 98.01
C LEU A 10 46.70 -8.55 96.53
N PHE A 11 47.08 -9.52 95.66
CA PHE A 11 47.14 -9.26 94.18
C PHE A 11 46.20 -10.09 93.36
N SER A 12 45.22 -10.80 93.97
CA SER A 12 44.32 -11.70 93.27
C SER A 12 42.86 -11.13 93.06
N PHE A 13 42.61 -9.84 93.34
CA PHE A 13 41.28 -9.29 93.36
C PHE A 13 41.05 -8.10 92.34
N ILE A 14 41.95 -7.87 91.37
CA ILE A 14 41.79 -6.77 90.36
C ILE A 14 41.52 -7.29 88.95
N LEU A 15 41.13 -8.55 88.70
CA LEU A 15 40.78 -9.07 87.37
C LEU A 15 39.31 -9.46 87.20
N ALA A 16 38.44 -9.03 88.10
CA ALA A 16 36.97 -9.31 87.95
C ALA A 16 36.12 -8.02 87.93
N GLY A 17 36.46 -7.06 87.07
CA GLY A 17 35.72 -5.78 87.01
C GLY A 17 35.64 -5.12 85.64
N CYS A 18 35.60 -5.89 84.55
CA CYS A 18 35.21 -5.35 83.19
C CYS A 18 34.02 -6.07 82.70
N GLY A 19 32.99 -6.20 83.54
CA GLY A 19 31.60 -6.46 83.05
C GLY A 19 31.01 -5.16 82.56
N LYS A 20 30.63 -5.09 81.30
CA LYS A 20 29.85 -3.93 80.76
C LYS A 20 28.71 -3.64 81.71
N SER A 21 28.49 -2.38 82.03
CA SER A 21 27.34 -1.99 82.84
C SER A 21 26.03 -2.38 82.11
N PRO A 22 24.96 -2.73 82.83
CA PRO A 22 23.66 -3.03 82.22
C PRO A 22 23.18 -1.96 81.24
N GLU A 23 23.52 -0.72 81.54
CA GLU A 23 23.21 0.46 80.70
C GLU A 23 24.01 0.48 79.38
N GLN A 24 25.31 0.07 79.45
CA GLN A 24 26.15 -0.06 78.23
C GLN A 24 25.70 -1.20 77.33
N THR A 25 25.23 -2.30 77.89
CA THR A 25 24.69 -3.44 77.11
C THR A 25 23.32 -3.08 76.44
N GLU A 26 22.52 -2.28 77.13
CA GLU A 26 21.24 -1.78 76.50
C GLU A 26 21.51 -0.79 75.37
N ILE A 27 22.40 0.17 75.52
CA ILE A 27 22.82 1.11 74.48
C ILE A 27 23.43 0.37 73.26
N GLU A 28 24.27 -0.65 73.50
CA GLU A 28 24.83 -1.47 72.41
C GLU A 28 23.75 -2.24 71.69
N ARG A 29 22.72 -2.73 72.40
CA ARG A 29 21.60 -3.44 71.83
C ARG A 29 20.71 -2.51 71.01
N GLU A 30 20.40 -1.32 71.50
CA GLU A 30 19.69 -0.28 70.76
C GLU A 30 20.43 0.17 69.51
N ASN A 31 21.75 0.40 69.61
CA ASN A 31 22.61 0.75 68.49
C ASN A 31 22.62 -0.36 67.40
N ALA A 32 22.67 -1.63 67.83
CA ALA A 32 22.61 -2.76 66.91
C ALA A 32 21.22 -2.83 66.21
N GLN A 33 20.15 -2.60 66.95
CA GLN A 33 18.80 -2.56 66.38
C GLN A 33 18.63 -1.37 65.41
N LEU A 34 19.09 -0.19 65.78
CA LEU A 34 19.03 1.00 64.91
C LEU A 34 19.87 0.80 63.61
N LYS A 35 21.04 0.22 63.69
CA LYS A 35 21.87 -0.14 62.54
C LYS A 35 21.15 -1.14 61.63
N GLN A 36 20.49 -2.15 62.19
CA GLN A 36 19.75 -3.13 61.44
C GLN A 36 18.51 -2.51 60.78
N GLU A 37 17.80 -1.60 61.49
CA GLU A 37 16.68 -0.85 60.94
C GLU A 37 17.10 0.09 59.80
N LEU A 38 18.21 0.84 59.98
CA LEU A 38 18.79 1.67 58.96
C LEU A 38 19.16 0.86 57.71
N ALA A 39 19.88 -0.25 57.85
CA ALA A 39 20.25 -1.12 56.75
C ALA A 39 19.00 -1.72 56.02
N SER A 40 17.91 -1.98 56.76
CA SER A 40 16.65 -2.44 56.15
C SER A 40 15.96 -1.34 55.36
N LYS A 41 15.98 -0.10 55.84
CA LYS A 41 15.45 1.08 55.14
C LYS A 41 16.26 1.42 53.89
N ASP A 42 17.58 1.36 53.97
CA ASP A 42 18.48 1.61 52.82
C ASP A 42 18.23 0.57 51.71
N ARG A 43 18.15 -0.70 52.03
CA ARG A 43 17.83 -1.77 51.08
C ARG A 43 16.44 -1.55 50.43
N PHE A 44 15.45 -1.13 51.22
CA PHE A 44 14.14 -0.85 50.69
C PHE A 44 14.16 0.31 49.68
N VAL A 45 14.87 1.40 50.00
CA VAL A 45 15.00 2.57 49.10
C VAL A 45 15.76 2.16 47.83
N GLU A 46 16.83 1.40 47.96
CA GLU A 46 17.61 0.92 46.80
C GLU A 46 16.76 0.04 45.86
N ASP A 47 16.01 -0.93 46.41
CA ASP A 47 15.15 -1.84 45.62
C ASP A 47 14.01 -1.10 44.94
N VAL A 48 13.32 -0.17 45.64
CA VAL A 48 12.28 0.67 45.04
C VAL A 48 12.84 1.56 43.93
N THR A 49 13.98 2.21 44.17
CA THR A 49 14.64 3.07 43.18
C THR A 49 15.08 2.27 41.94
N SER A 50 15.66 1.09 42.16
CA SER A 50 16.02 0.17 41.06
C SER A 50 14.80 -0.22 40.23
N THR A 51 13.69 -0.55 40.88
CA THR A 51 12.41 -0.88 40.19
C THR A 51 11.85 0.31 39.39
N ILE A 52 11.91 1.52 39.95
CA ILE A 52 11.49 2.77 39.26
C ILE A 52 12.34 2.97 38.01
N ASN A 53 13.66 2.82 38.10
CA ASN A 53 14.55 2.95 36.96
C ASN A 53 14.31 1.89 35.89
N ASP A 54 14.05 0.63 36.27
CA ASP A 54 13.69 -0.42 35.31
C ASP A 54 12.37 -0.08 34.54
N ILE A 55 11.34 0.40 35.24
CA ILE A 55 10.11 0.85 34.62
C ILE A 55 10.37 2.01 33.68
N HIS A 56 11.16 3.00 34.09
CA HIS A 56 11.50 4.16 33.27
C HIS A 56 12.20 3.76 31.97
N ASN A 57 13.22 2.91 32.06
CA ASN A 57 13.97 2.40 30.91
C ASN A 57 13.04 1.62 29.94
N LYS A 58 12.12 0.81 30.46
CA LYS A 58 11.15 0.10 29.64
C LYS A 58 10.15 1.04 28.95
N LEU A 59 9.75 2.13 29.62
CA LEU A 59 8.90 3.17 29.02
C LEU A 59 9.62 3.93 27.91
N GLU A 60 10.91 4.24 28.06
CA GLU A 60 11.71 4.84 26.98
C GLU A 60 11.80 3.91 25.74
N ASN A 61 11.98 2.63 25.96
CA ASN A 61 11.97 1.64 24.89
C ASN A 61 10.61 1.63 24.16
N THR A 62 9.49 1.71 24.89
CA THR A 62 8.17 1.80 24.24
C THR A 62 8.02 3.06 23.39
N TRP A 63 8.56 4.20 23.86
CA TRP A 63 8.54 5.44 23.10
C TRP A 63 9.26 5.35 21.74
N SER A 64 10.41 4.67 21.72
CA SER A 64 11.12 4.43 20.46
C SER A 64 10.31 3.56 19.49
N LEU A 65 9.59 2.55 19.98
CA LEU A 65 8.70 1.69 19.19
C LEU A 65 7.49 2.48 18.67
N GLU A 66 6.85 3.31 19.52
CA GLU A 66 5.75 4.18 19.14
C GLU A 66 6.16 5.16 18.04
N LYS A 67 7.31 5.82 18.18
CA LYS A 67 7.86 6.76 17.19
C LYS A 67 8.09 6.09 15.84
N ASN A 68 8.50 4.83 15.82
CA ASN A 68 8.68 4.06 14.61
C ASN A 68 7.35 3.67 13.95
N ILE A 69 6.28 3.52 14.72
CA ILE A 69 4.92 3.30 14.21
C ILE A 69 4.37 4.59 13.60
N LEU A 70 4.56 5.74 14.25
CA LEU A 70 4.03 7.04 13.84
C LEU A 70 4.81 7.66 12.66
N ARG A 71 6.07 7.31 12.47
CA ARG A 71 6.84 7.74 11.30
C ARG A 71 6.23 7.09 10.06
N ARG A 72 5.62 7.92 9.21
CA ARG A 72 5.02 7.56 7.90
C ARG A 72 5.98 6.96 6.87
N ASN A 73 7.25 6.81 7.19
CA ASN A 73 8.19 6.11 6.31
C ASN A 73 8.24 4.64 6.73
N PRO A 74 7.75 3.72 5.90
CA PRO A 74 8.14 2.33 6.03
C PRO A 74 9.66 2.31 5.91
N THR A 75 10.33 2.03 7.01
CA THR A 75 11.76 1.77 6.99
C THR A 75 11.98 0.68 5.97
N PHE A 76 12.74 1.00 4.92
CA PHE A 76 13.33 0.05 4.01
C PHE A 76 14.27 -0.85 4.85
N GLU A 77 13.74 -1.86 5.48
CA GLU A 77 14.56 -2.97 5.93
C GLU A 77 14.86 -3.78 4.67
N GLU A 78 16.11 -3.77 4.26
CA GLU A 78 16.67 -4.55 3.15
C GLU A 78 16.11 -4.30 1.74
N GLY A 79 15.73 -3.06 1.38
CA GLY A 79 15.42 -2.71 -0.02
C GLY A 79 14.13 -3.34 -0.59
N LYS A 80 13.32 -4.00 0.23
CA LYS A 80 12.00 -4.52 -0.16
C LYS A 80 10.88 -3.65 0.39
N MET A 81 10.06 -3.14 -0.49
CA MET A 81 8.78 -2.53 -0.16
C MET A 81 7.89 -3.62 0.45
N LEU A 82 7.58 -3.51 1.75
CA LEU A 82 6.65 -4.45 2.40
C LEU A 82 5.25 -4.28 1.81
N SER A 83 4.57 -5.38 1.56
CA SER A 83 3.16 -5.35 1.18
C SER A 83 2.30 -4.76 2.31
N GLY A 84 1.14 -4.19 1.97
CA GLY A 84 0.22 -3.63 2.96
C GLY A 84 -0.13 -4.60 4.10
N PRO A 85 -0.42 -5.89 3.83
CA PRO A 85 -0.66 -6.92 4.85
C PRO A 85 0.54 -7.16 5.77
N ASP A 86 1.76 -7.24 5.23
CA ASP A 86 2.97 -7.47 6.01
C ASP A 86 3.31 -6.28 6.91
N MET A 87 3.11 -5.07 6.41
CA MET A 87 3.26 -3.84 7.20
C MET A 87 2.28 -3.80 8.36
N LYS A 88 1.00 -4.15 8.13
CA LYS A 88 -0.01 -4.26 9.18
C LYS A 88 0.41 -5.26 10.24
N ALA A 89 0.84 -6.47 9.84
CA ALA A 89 1.27 -7.51 10.78
C ALA A 89 2.42 -7.01 11.66
N LYS A 90 3.43 -6.37 11.11
CA LYS A 90 4.55 -5.78 11.86
C LYS A 90 4.12 -4.66 12.81
N ILE A 91 3.19 -3.79 12.40
CA ILE A 91 2.65 -2.74 13.26
C ILE A 91 1.87 -3.34 14.42
N MET A 92 1.00 -4.32 14.17
CA MET A 92 0.22 -4.99 15.20
C MET A 92 1.10 -5.77 16.17
N ASP A 93 2.16 -6.41 15.71
CA ASP A 93 3.15 -7.08 16.54
C ASP A 93 3.86 -6.08 17.49
N ARG A 94 4.30 -4.93 16.97
CA ARG A 94 4.89 -3.87 17.79
C ARG A 94 3.90 -3.32 18.81
N ILE A 95 2.66 -3.08 18.44
CA ILE A 95 1.59 -2.65 19.34
C ILE A 95 1.37 -3.69 20.45
N SER A 96 1.35 -4.98 20.11
CA SER A 96 1.22 -6.08 21.08
C SER A 96 2.40 -6.10 22.04
N THR A 97 3.61 -5.94 21.57
CA THR A 97 4.83 -5.85 22.37
C THR A 97 4.77 -4.68 23.36
N ILE A 98 4.40 -3.49 22.88
CA ILE A 98 4.23 -2.30 23.73
C ILE A 98 3.17 -2.56 24.80
N SER A 99 2.01 -3.10 24.42
CA SER A 99 0.91 -3.41 25.35
C SER A 99 1.36 -4.37 26.45
N SER A 100 2.16 -5.38 26.12
CA SER A 100 2.74 -6.33 27.09
C SER A 100 3.67 -5.63 28.08
N ILE A 101 4.57 -4.78 27.60
CA ILE A 101 5.49 -3.99 28.44
C ILE A 101 4.72 -3.06 29.37
N LEU A 102 3.70 -2.35 28.86
CA LEU A 102 2.86 -1.45 29.68
C LEU A 102 2.12 -2.22 30.78
N SER A 103 1.55 -3.39 30.44
CA SER A 103 0.86 -4.25 31.41
C SER A 103 1.79 -4.76 32.52
N GLU A 104 3.02 -5.18 32.16
CA GLU A 104 4.02 -5.58 33.12
C GLU A 104 4.42 -4.41 34.05
N ASN A 105 4.71 -3.25 33.48
CA ASN A 105 5.07 -2.07 34.23
C ASN A 105 3.93 -1.60 35.15
N ARG A 106 2.68 -1.69 34.71
CA ARG A 106 1.50 -1.40 35.55
C ARG A 106 1.47 -2.26 36.80
N LYS A 107 1.74 -3.56 36.66
CA LYS A 107 1.82 -4.48 37.82
C LYS A 107 2.95 -4.08 38.76
N LYS A 108 4.11 -3.68 38.23
CA LYS A 108 5.25 -3.21 39.04
C LYS A 108 4.91 -1.92 39.80
N VAL A 109 4.30 -0.92 39.13
CA VAL A 109 3.86 0.32 39.79
C VAL A 109 2.85 0.07 40.87
N ALA A 110 1.83 -0.78 40.62
CA ALA A 110 0.86 -1.14 41.64
C ALA A 110 1.52 -1.83 42.86
N ASN A 111 2.48 -2.71 42.64
CA ASN A 111 3.24 -3.33 43.72
C ASN A 111 4.10 -2.31 44.50
N LEU A 112 4.74 -1.37 43.79
CA LEU A 112 5.50 -0.27 44.42
C LEU A 112 4.59 0.59 45.29
N GLN A 113 3.44 1.01 44.79
CA GLN A 113 2.47 1.82 45.55
C GLN A 113 2.03 1.09 46.83
N LYS A 114 1.70 -0.21 46.70
CA LYS A 114 1.34 -1.04 47.86
C LYS A 114 2.44 -1.08 48.89
N ARG A 115 3.68 -1.40 48.49
CA ARG A 115 4.85 -1.48 49.37
C ARG A 115 5.17 -0.15 50.05
N LEU A 116 5.04 0.97 49.32
CA LEU A 116 5.22 2.32 49.88
C LEU A 116 4.15 2.67 50.90
N THR A 117 2.91 2.27 50.67
CA THR A 117 1.80 2.47 51.60
C THR A 117 1.90 1.62 52.86
N GLU A 118 2.39 0.37 52.72
CA GLU A 118 2.58 -0.56 53.83
C GLU A 118 3.85 -0.25 54.66
N SER A 119 4.75 0.59 54.12
CA SER A 119 5.98 0.98 54.84
C SER A 119 5.63 1.90 56.01
N LYS A 120 6.22 1.61 57.17
CA LYS A 120 6.13 2.45 58.37
C LYS A 120 6.81 3.81 58.20
N THR A 121 7.66 3.96 57.21
CA THR A 121 8.37 5.19 56.91
C THR A 121 7.70 5.86 55.70
N GLN A 122 7.44 7.16 55.80
CA GLN A 122 6.89 7.92 54.69
C GLN A 122 7.99 8.29 53.70
N TYR A 123 7.92 7.68 52.51
CA TYR A 123 8.82 7.98 51.39
C TYR A 123 8.13 8.87 50.37
N ALA A 124 7.80 10.13 50.73
CA ALA A 124 7.01 11.04 49.93
C ALA A 124 7.57 11.22 48.50
N GLY A 125 8.88 11.29 48.34
CA GLY A 125 9.52 11.41 47.01
C GLY A 125 9.31 10.16 46.15
N LEU A 126 9.47 8.97 46.72
CA LEU A 126 9.24 7.71 45.98
C LEU A 126 7.78 7.47 45.66
N SER A 127 6.85 7.86 46.55
CA SER A 127 5.43 7.81 46.31
C SER A 127 5.03 8.69 45.13
N LYS A 128 5.53 9.93 45.11
CA LYS A 128 5.30 10.84 43.98
C LYS A 128 5.82 10.26 42.66
N MET A 129 7.01 9.68 42.64
CA MET A 129 7.58 9.05 41.44
C MET A 129 6.72 7.86 40.98
N ALA A 130 6.19 7.05 41.88
CA ALA A 130 5.29 5.95 41.54
C ALA A 130 3.95 6.47 40.95
N ASP A 131 3.41 7.57 41.48
CA ASP A 131 2.20 8.21 40.95
C ASP A 131 2.42 8.83 39.56
N ASP A 132 3.56 9.50 39.34
CA ASP A 132 3.95 10.03 38.05
C ASP A 132 4.14 8.91 37.00
N LEU A 133 4.74 7.79 37.38
CA LEU A 133 4.84 6.60 36.50
C LEU A 133 3.49 6.03 36.16
N LYS A 134 2.56 5.94 37.13
CA LYS A 134 1.20 5.48 36.89
C LYS A 134 0.49 6.35 35.86
N LYS A 135 0.57 7.69 36.02
CA LYS A 135 -0.01 8.62 35.08
C LYS A 135 0.59 8.45 33.66
N THR A 136 1.91 8.32 33.57
CA THR A 136 2.60 8.09 32.32
C THR A 136 2.11 6.79 31.65
N LEU A 137 1.93 5.72 32.41
CA LEU A 137 1.38 4.44 31.90
C LEU A 137 -0.05 4.61 31.37
N ASP A 138 -0.93 5.30 32.12
CA ASP A 138 -2.30 5.55 31.70
C ASP A 138 -2.36 6.36 30.38
N ASP A 139 -1.49 7.34 30.20
CA ASP A 139 -1.41 8.13 28.98
C ASP A 139 -0.87 7.32 27.78
N ARG A 140 0.12 6.44 28.03
CA ARG A 140 0.64 5.52 27.00
C ARG A 140 -0.38 4.49 26.58
N GLU A 141 -1.14 3.90 27.51
CA GLU A 141 -2.22 2.97 27.19
C GLU A 141 -3.29 3.60 26.30
N LYS A 142 -3.68 4.87 26.57
CA LYS A 142 -4.59 5.63 25.69
C LYS A 142 -4.01 5.83 24.29
N THR A 143 -2.74 6.19 24.19
CA THR A 143 -2.05 6.36 22.91
C THR A 143 -2.06 5.06 22.10
N ILE A 144 -1.76 3.93 22.73
CA ILE A 144 -1.80 2.62 22.07
C ILE A 144 -3.20 2.25 21.59
N ALA A 145 -4.23 2.51 22.40
CA ALA A 145 -5.63 2.27 22.00
C ALA A 145 -6.02 3.11 20.76
N MET A 146 -5.59 4.38 20.72
CA MET A 146 -5.80 5.24 19.54
C MET A 146 -5.07 4.70 18.31
N MET A 147 -3.83 4.25 18.44
CA MET A 147 -3.06 3.66 17.34
C MET A 147 -3.74 2.40 16.79
N GLN A 148 -4.24 1.53 17.67
CA GLN A 148 -4.99 0.33 17.26
C GLN A 148 -6.21 0.69 16.42
N THR A 149 -6.99 1.69 16.87
CA THR A 149 -8.15 2.17 16.14
C THR A 149 -7.76 2.74 14.77
N GLN A 150 -6.69 3.52 14.70
CA GLN A 150 -6.19 4.06 13.42
C GLN A 150 -5.77 2.96 12.44
N VAL A 151 -5.08 1.91 12.92
CA VAL A 151 -4.69 0.77 12.08
C VAL A 151 -5.90 0.04 11.52
N LEU A 152 -6.95 -0.16 12.32
CA LEU A 152 -8.20 -0.77 11.87
C LEU A 152 -8.92 0.08 10.82
N ASN A 153 -9.02 1.39 11.04
CA ASN A 153 -9.63 2.32 10.09
C ASN A 153 -8.88 2.35 8.76
N LEU A 154 -7.54 2.45 8.79
CA LEU A 154 -6.71 2.41 7.60
C LEU A 154 -6.88 1.09 6.83
N GLN A 155 -7.04 -0.03 7.52
CA GLN A 155 -7.30 -1.32 6.88
C GLN A 155 -8.64 -1.31 6.13
N THR A 156 -9.69 -0.77 6.73
CA THR A 156 -11.00 -0.63 6.09
C THR A 156 -10.91 0.24 4.84
N ASP A 157 -10.21 1.39 4.94
CA ASP A 157 -10.00 2.30 3.82
C ASP A 157 -9.23 1.64 2.67
N VAL A 158 -8.16 0.90 2.97
CA VAL A 158 -7.39 0.15 1.96
C VAL A 158 -8.26 -0.89 1.27
N THR A 159 -9.04 -1.66 2.03
CA THR A 159 -9.95 -2.67 1.47
C THR A 159 -10.98 -2.03 0.54
N THR A 160 -11.64 -0.96 0.98
CA THR A 160 -12.63 -0.22 0.17
C THR A 160 -12.01 0.34 -1.11
N LYS A 161 -10.84 0.97 -1.01
CA LYS A 161 -10.14 1.51 -2.19
C LYS A 161 -9.73 0.42 -3.17
N THR A 162 -9.28 -0.74 -2.68
CA THR A 162 -8.93 -1.87 -3.54
C THR A 162 -10.15 -2.39 -4.31
N GLN A 163 -11.31 -2.49 -3.66
CA GLN A 163 -12.57 -2.86 -4.33
C GLN A 163 -12.99 -1.84 -5.39
N VAL A 164 -12.87 -0.54 -5.08
CA VAL A 164 -13.18 0.53 -6.05
C VAL A 164 -12.24 0.49 -7.25
N ILE A 165 -10.94 0.22 -7.03
CA ILE A 165 -9.97 0.08 -8.12
C ILE A 165 -10.35 -1.10 -9.00
N ALA A 166 -10.62 -2.28 -8.44
CA ALA A 166 -11.02 -3.46 -9.20
C ALA A 166 -12.28 -3.22 -10.05
N ALA A 167 -13.31 -2.57 -9.50
CA ALA A 167 -14.51 -2.23 -10.26
C ALA A 167 -14.25 -1.21 -11.40
N ARG A 168 -13.32 -0.28 -11.19
CA ARG A 168 -12.92 0.67 -12.24
C ARG A 168 -12.12 -0.01 -13.35
N ASP A 169 -11.22 -0.93 -13.00
CA ASP A 169 -10.43 -1.69 -13.97
C ASP A 169 -11.35 -2.54 -14.86
N GLU A 170 -12.37 -3.18 -14.31
CA GLU A 170 -13.40 -3.88 -15.07
C GLU A 170 -14.16 -2.92 -16.04
N THR A 171 -14.59 -1.76 -15.55
CA THR A 171 -15.25 -0.74 -16.40
C THR A 171 -14.34 -0.22 -17.51
N ILE A 172 -13.04 -0.06 -17.25
CA ILE A 172 -12.04 0.34 -18.26
C ILE A 172 -11.93 -0.75 -19.32
N ALA A 173 -11.81 -2.02 -18.94
CA ALA A 173 -11.71 -3.13 -19.88
C ALA A 173 -12.96 -3.24 -20.78
N GLU A 174 -14.16 -3.05 -20.23
CA GLU A 174 -15.41 -3.01 -21.02
C GLU A 174 -15.43 -1.86 -22.04
N ARG A 175 -15.00 -0.67 -21.60
CA ARG A 175 -14.93 0.51 -22.49
C ARG A 175 -13.88 0.34 -23.58
N ASP A 176 -12.73 -0.20 -23.26
CA ASP A 176 -11.66 -0.46 -24.24
C ASP A 176 -12.13 -1.45 -25.31
N ALA A 177 -12.83 -2.53 -24.92
CA ALA A 177 -13.44 -3.45 -25.86
C ALA A 177 -14.50 -2.80 -26.74
N ALA A 178 -15.32 -1.91 -26.18
CA ALA A 178 -16.32 -1.16 -26.94
C ALA A 178 -15.66 -0.19 -27.94
N ILE A 179 -14.61 0.52 -27.52
CA ILE A 179 -13.83 1.42 -28.39
C ILE A 179 -13.15 0.64 -29.52
N GLU A 180 -12.56 -0.52 -29.23
CA GLU A 180 -11.96 -1.37 -30.26
C GLU A 180 -13.00 -1.81 -31.30
N ASN A 181 -14.17 -2.27 -30.85
CA ASN A 181 -15.27 -2.66 -31.76
C ASN A 181 -15.77 -1.48 -32.61
N GLN A 182 -15.98 -0.32 -32.00
CA GLN A 182 -16.42 0.88 -32.73
C GLN A 182 -15.33 1.33 -33.72
N THR A 183 -14.06 1.32 -33.33
CA THR A 183 -12.95 1.68 -34.22
C THR A 183 -12.88 0.72 -35.40
N LYS A 184 -13.07 -0.55 -35.18
CA LYS A 184 -13.15 -1.57 -36.23
C LYS A 184 -14.30 -1.28 -37.20
N GLN A 185 -15.49 -1.00 -36.67
CA GLN A 185 -16.68 -0.67 -37.50
C GLN A 185 -16.47 0.60 -38.34
N ILE A 186 -15.91 1.67 -37.74
CA ILE A 186 -15.67 2.95 -38.42
C ILE A 186 -14.58 2.81 -39.49
N ASN A 187 -13.57 1.98 -39.26
CA ASN A 187 -12.47 1.78 -40.19
C ASN A 187 -12.74 0.70 -41.24
N THR A 188 -13.76 -0.13 -41.08
CA THR A 188 -14.08 -1.16 -42.05
C THR A 188 -14.76 -0.52 -43.26
N VAL A 189 -14.17 -0.74 -44.44
CA VAL A 189 -14.64 -0.30 -45.74
C VAL A 189 -14.67 -1.49 -46.69
N TYR A 190 -15.38 -1.39 -47.77
CA TYR A 190 -15.66 -2.51 -48.65
C TYR A 190 -15.40 -2.14 -50.10
N TYR A 191 -14.74 -2.99 -50.84
CA TYR A 191 -14.58 -2.82 -52.26
C TYR A 191 -14.92 -4.11 -52.99
N VAL A 192 -15.30 -3.96 -54.22
CA VAL A 192 -15.47 -5.05 -55.19
C VAL A 192 -14.87 -4.62 -56.52
N GLU A 193 -14.22 -5.55 -57.23
CA GLU A 193 -13.70 -5.33 -58.56
C GLU A 193 -14.34 -6.27 -59.58
N GLY A 194 -14.37 -5.86 -60.82
CA GLY A 194 -14.85 -6.72 -61.90
C GLY A 194 -15.32 -5.96 -63.14
N LYS A 195 -15.63 -6.72 -64.17
CA LYS A 195 -16.13 -6.16 -65.41
C LYS A 195 -17.52 -5.53 -65.20
N LYS A 196 -17.77 -4.41 -65.89
CA LYS A 196 -19.03 -3.68 -65.79
C LYS A 196 -20.27 -4.56 -66.01
N SER A 197 -20.18 -5.56 -66.90
CA SER A 197 -21.24 -6.54 -67.17
C SER A 197 -21.50 -7.46 -65.96
N GLU A 198 -20.47 -7.92 -65.30
CA GLU A 198 -20.53 -8.79 -64.10
C GLU A 198 -21.08 -8.08 -62.91
N LEU A 199 -20.61 -6.85 -62.65
CA LEU A 199 -21.08 -6.01 -61.54
C LEU A 199 -22.56 -5.62 -61.71
N LYS A 200 -23.01 -5.47 -62.96
CA LYS A 200 -24.45 -5.28 -63.25
C LYS A 200 -25.29 -6.52 -62.99
N VAL A 201 -24.82 -7.73 -63.38
CA VAL A 201 -25.51 -9.01 -63.12
C VAL A 201 -25.66 -9.25 -61.63
N LYS A 202 -24.63 -8.88 -60.85
CA LYS A 202 -24.61 -8.94 -59.38
C LYS A 202 -25.42 -7.82 -58.72
N ASN A 203 -26.04 -6.93 -59.53
CA ASN A 203 -26.78 -5.76 -59.06
C ASN A 203 -25.98 -4.83 -58.15
N ILE A 204 -24.64 -4.75 -58.37
CA ILE A 204 -23.73 -3.86 -57.64
C ILE A 204 -23.73 -2.46 -58.25
N VAL A 205 -23.71 -2.38 -59.57
CA VAL A 205 -23.75 -1.12 -60.28
C VAL A 205 -24.96 -1.06 -61.23
N SER A 206 -25.54 0.13 -61.35
CA SER A 206 -26.60 0.43 -62.32
C SER A 206 -26.26 1.67 -63.12
N ARG A 207 -27.01 1.92 -64.19
CA ARG A 207 -26.96 3.16 -64.94
C ARG A 207 -28.13 4.04 -64.54
N GLU A 208 -27.82 5.26 -64.13
CA GLU A 208 -28.83 6.26 -63.82
C GLU A 208 -28.66 7.52 -64.67
N GLY A 209 -29.75 8.24 -64.88
CA GLY A 209 -29.76 9.45 -65.65
C GLY A 209 -29.87 9.17 -67.15
N GLY A 210 -29.74 10.22 -67.93
CA GLY A 210 -29.80 10.21 -69.37
C GLY A 210 -31.00 10.99 -69.98
N ILE A 211 -30.72 11.86 -70.99
CA ILE A 211 -31.69 12.56 -71.76
C ILE A 211 -32.08 11.71 -72.99
N LEU A 212 -33.30 11.75 -73.45
CA LEU A 212 -33.77 10.96 -74.58
C LEU A 212 -33.67 9.43 -74.40
N TRP A 213 -34.30 8.91 -73.36
CA TRP A 213 -34.36 7.45 -73.07
C TRP A 213 -33.00 6.78 -72.79
N GLY A 214 -32.08 7.54 -72.19
CA GLY A 214 -30.77 7.00 -71.79
C GLY A 214 -29.70 6.96 -72.85
N LEU A 215 -29.94 7.63 -74.04
CA LEU A 215 -28.98 7.68 -75.14
C LEU A 215 -27.77 8.61 -74.87
N PHE A 216 -27.91 9.59 -73.97
CA PHE A 216 -26.83 10.55 -73.64
C PHE A 216 -26.81 10.87 -72.13
N GLY A 217 -25.66 10.92 -71.54
CA GLY A 217 -25.44 11.40 -70.18
C GLY A 217 -25.79 10.41 -69.05
N THR A 218 -25.67 9.10 -69.28
CA THR A 218 -25.87 8.10 -68.22
C THR A 218 -24.60 7.99 -67.35
N THR A 219 -24.79 7.98 -66.03
CA THR A 219 -23.70 7.77 -65.05
C THR A 219 -23.84 6.40 -64.41
N THR A 220 -22.72 5.71 -64.17
CA THR A 220 -22.71 4.48 -63.42
C THR A 220 -22.79 4.83 -61.92
N VAL A 221 -23.69 4.21 -61.19
CA VAL A 221 -23.87 4.40 -59.75
C VAL A 221 -23.87 3.07 -59.02
N LEU A 222 -23.44 3.10 -57.77
CA LEU A 222 -23.57 1.95 -56.88
C LEU A 222 -25.05 1.76 -56.51
N THR A 223 -25.58 0.57 -56.57
CA THR A 223 -26.97 0.30 -56.19
C THR A 223 -27.10 0.24 -54.65
N ASN A 224 -28.32 0.38 -54.15
CA ASN A 224 -28.58 0.23 -52.71
C ASN A 224 -29.04 -1.21 -52.33
N THR A 225 -28.99 -2.15 -53.28
CA THR A 225 -29.56 -3.49 -53.13
C THR A 225 -28.56 -4.59 -53.43
N PHE A 226 -27.27 -4.32 -53.29
CA PHE A 226 -26.20 -5.30 -53.48
C PHE A 226 -26.10 -6.26 -52.28
N ASN A 227 -25.47 -7.42 -52.49
CA ASN A 227 -25.14 -8.34 -51.44
C ASN A 227 -23.74 -7.99 -50.87
N GLU A 228 -23.63 -7.70 -49.56
CA GLU A 228 -22.37 -7.39 -48.91
C GLU A 228 -21.33 -8.52 -49.02
N ALA A 229 -21.78 -9.77 -49.19
CA ALA A 229 -20.88 -10.92 -49.35
C ALA A 229 -20.07 -10.88 -50.66
N ASP A 230 -20.46 -10.03 -51.64
CA ASP A 230 -19.71 -9.83 -52.88
C ASP A 230 -18.55 -8.86 -52.73
N PHE A 231 -18.42 -8.20 -51.58
CA PHE A 231 -17.39 -7.22 -51.31
C PHE A 231 -16.26 -7.77 -50.46
N THR A 232 -15.07 -7.28 -50.70
CA THR A 232 -13.87 -7.52 -49.86
C THR A 232 -13.77 -6.41 -48.84
N SER A 233 -13.64 -6.75 -47.55
CA SER A 233 -13.49 -5.80 -46.48
C SER A 233 -12.01 -5.40 -46.29
N LEU A 234 -11.78 -4.12 -46.02
CA LEU A 234 -10.45 -3.53 -45.71
C LEU A 234 -10.54 -2.66 -44.45
N ASP A 235 -9.43 -2.46 -43.80
CA ASP A 235 -9.27 -1.44 -42.75
C ASP A 235 -8.68 -0.17 -43.38
N LYS A 236 -9.51 0.87 -43.57
CA LYS A 236 -9.07 2.13 -44.20
C LYS A 236 -7.91 2.83 -43.47
N SER A 237 -7.62 2.46 -42.23
CA SER A 237 -6.51 3.02 -41.46
C SER A 237 -5.18 2.30 -41.70
N LYS A 238 -5.22 1.10 -42.27
CA LYS A 238 -4.05 0.23 -42.46
C LYS A 238 -3.82 -0.08 -43.94
N ASP A 239 -4.90 -0.39 -44.64
CA ASP A 239 -4.85 -0.92 -46.00
C ASP A 239 -4.89 0.22 -47.00
N MET A 240 -3.71 0.71 -47.37
CA MET A 240 -3.54 1.83 -48.31
C MET A 240 -3.38 1.38 -49.77
N LEU A 241 -3.32 0.08 -50.04
CA LEU A 241 -3.09 -0.49 -51.34
C LEU A 241 -4.20 -1.46 -51.71
N ILE A 242 -4.75 -1.31 -52.89
CA ILE A 242 -5.69 -2.25 -53.52
C ILE A 242 -5.06 -2.71 -54.83
N GLU A 243 -4.81 -4.01 -54.95
CA GLU A 243 -4.34 -4.62 -56.20
C GLU A 243 -5.57 -5.10 -56.96
N VAL A 244 -5.79 -4.57 -58.17
CA VAL A 244 -6.94 -4.80 -59.01
C VAL A 244 -6.54 -5.63 -60.23
N ALA A 245 -7.27 -6.71 -60.49
CA ALA A 245 -7.05 -7.53 -61.65
C ALA A 245 -7.63 -6.85 -62.89
N GLY A 246 -6.75 -6.39 -63.81
CA GLY A 246 -7.11 -5.66 -65.03
C GLY A 246 -6.82 -4.16 -64.93
N THR A 247 -7.18 -3.48 -66.03
CA THR A 247 -7.06 -2.01 -66.09
C THR A 247 -8.30 -1.37 -65.48
N VAL A 248 -8.10 -0.41 -64.58
CA VAL A 248 -9.21 0.32 -63.93
C VAL A 248 -9.80 1.36 -64.85
N ASP A 249 -11.02 1.10 -65.34
CA ASP A 249 -11.80 1.99 -66.21
C ASP A 249 -12.51 3.06 -65.39
N GLU A 250 -13.29 2.64 -64.38
CA GLU A 250 -14.14 3.53 -63.61
C GLU A 250 -14.13 3.13 -62.13
N ILE A 251 -14.15 4.13 -61.21
CA ILE A 251 -14.34 3.94 -59.77
C ILE A 251 -15.71 4.50 -59.37
N VAL A 252 -16.54 3.65 -58.79
CA VAL A 252 -17.94 3.97 -58.46
C VAL A 252 -18.21 3.79 -56.96
N PRO A 253 -18.69 4.81 -56.27
CA PRO A 253 -18.87 6.22 -56.69
C PRO A 253 -17.51 6.89 -56.99
N GLU A 254 -17.55 7.91 -57.85
CA GLU A 254 -16.38 8.69 -58.24
C GLU A 254 -15.62 9.22 -57.00
N ARG A 255 -14.33 9.10 -57.02
CA ARG A 255 -13.45 9.54 -55.92
C ARG A 255 -12.61 10.75 -56.36
N ASP A 256 -12.29 11.62 -55.39
CA ASP A 256 -11.38 12.75 -55.61
C ASP A 256 -10.03 12.24 -56.14
N PRO A 257 -9.63 12.63 -57.38
CA PRO A 257 -8.37 12.19 -57.97
C PRO A 257 -7.11 12.53 -57.13
N ALA A 258 -7.20 13.55 -56.23
CA ALA A 258 -6.11 13.91 -55.33
C ALA A 258 -6.02 12.98 -54.11
N SER A 259 -6.92 12.03 -53.93
CA SER A 259 -6.97 11.11 -52.81
C SER A 259 -6.34 9.73 -53.09
N TYR A 260 -6.01 9.45 -54.35
CA TYR A 260 -5.43 8.16 -54.73
C TYR A 260 -4.55 8.33 -56.00
N SER A 261 -3.73 7.30 -56.30
CA SER A 261 -3.03 7.18 -57.56
C SER A 261 -3.22 5.77 -58.12
N LYS A 262 -3.19 5.67 -59.46
CA LYS A 262 -3.28 4.40 -60.20
C LYS A 262 -1.95 4.16 -60.91
N GLU A 263 -1.40 2.93 -60.77
CA GLU A 263 -0.21 2.49 -61.45
C GLU A 263 -0.53 1.16 -62.18
N GLU A 264 -0.51 1.21 -63.50
CA GLU A 264 -0.69 -0.01 -64.31
C GLU A 264 0.59 -0.79 -64.37
N ARG A 265 0.52 -2.09 -64.11
CA ARG A 265 1.68 -3.00 -64.12
C ARG A 265 1.74 -3.79 -65.43
N PRO A 266 2.93 -4.27 -65.83
CA PRO A 266 3.10 -5.05 -67.07
C PRO A 266 2.33 -6.37 -67.11
N ASP A 267 1.91 -6.86 -65.95
CA ASP A 267 1.15 -8.12 -65.75
C ASP A 267 -0.38 -7.93 -65.88
N HIS A 268 -0.83 -6.80 -66.40
CA HIS A 268 -2.24 -6.44 -66.50
C HIS A 268 -2.96 -6.28 -65.16
N HIS A 269 -2.25 -5.92 -64.08
CA HIS A 269 -2.85 -5.51 -62.82
C HIS A 269 -2.71 -4.01 -62.65
N THR A 270 -3.66 -3.41 -61.94
CA THR A 270 -3.57 -2.01 -61.52
C THR A 270 -3.37 -1.92 -60.01
N LEU A 271 -2.30 -1.24 -59.57
CA LEU A 271 -2.12 -0.90 -58.17
C LEU A 271 -2.77 0.43 -57.89
N LEU A 272 -3.80 0.41 -57.07
CA LEU A 272 -4.48 1.57 -56.54
C LEU A 272 -3.88 1.95 -55.20
N THR A 273 -3.19 3.08 -55.09
CA THR A 273 -2.60 3.57 -53.85
C THR A 273 -3.45 4.70 -53.28
N ILE A 274 -3.99 4.52 -52.11
CA ILE A 274 -4.81 5.49 -51.39
C ILE A 274 -3.90 6.43 -50.61
N THR A 275 -3.89 7.70 -50.99
CA THR A 275 -2.98 8.71 -50.36
C THR A 275 -3.71 9.52 -49.29
N LYS A 276 -5.04 9.66 -49.38
CA LYS A 276 -5.88 10.37 -48.40
C LYS A 276 -7.11 9.54 -48.06
N PRO A 277 -6.97 8.56 -47.11
CA PRO A 277 -8.04 7.61 -46.79
C PRO A 277 -9.38 8.29 -46.40
N GLU A 278 -9.32 9.36 -45.62
CA GLU A 278 -10.53 10.06 -45.16
C GLU A 278 -11.32 10.73 -46.28
N ILE A 279 -10.66 11.11 -47.38
CA ILE A 279 -11.30 11.67 -48.55
C ILE A 279 -11.79 10.56 -49.49
N PHE A 280 -10.92 9.55 -49.69
CA PHE A 280 -11.19 8.44 -50.58
C PHE A 280 -12.36 7.59 -50.07
N TRP A 281 -12.40 7.28 -48.77
CA TRP A 281 -13.45 6.48 -48.14
C TRP A 281 -14.58 7.32 -47.51
N ARG A 282 -15.04 8.40 -48.23
CA ARG A 282 -16.24 9.15 -47.81
C ARG A 282 -17.47 8.26 -47.72
N GLU A 283 -17.54 7.29 -48.62
CA GLU A 283 -18.54 6.22 -48.61
C GLU A 283 -17.84 4.91 -48.39
N SER A 284 -18.43 4.06 -47.55
CA SER A 284 -17.82 2.81 -47.10
C SER A 284 -17.72 1.73 -48.18
N HIS A 285 -18.47 1.86 -49.27
CA HIS A 285 -18.49 0.89 -50.36
C HIS A 285 -17.93 1.49 -51.66
N LEU A 286 -17.22 0.66 -52.39
CA LEU A 286 -16.55 1.02 -53.64
C LEU A 286 -16.66 -0.12 -54.65
N ALA A 287 -17.08 0.18 -55.88
CA ALA A 287 -16.95 -0.72 -57.00
C ALA A 287 -15.85 -0.21 -57.95
N ILE A 288 -14.91 -1.05 -58.28
CA ILE A 288 -13.82 -0.80 -59.20
C ILE A 288 -14.15 -1.55 -60.49
N VAL A 289 -14.50 -0.77 -61.51
CA VAL A 289 -14.85 -1.34 -62.82
C VAL A 289 -13.58 -1.54 -63.64
N THR A 290 -13.41 -2.76 -64.16
CA THR A 290 -12.29 -3.13 -65.03
C THR A 290 -12.73 -3.43 -66.46
N ASP A 291 -11.81 -3.42 -67.40
CA ASP A 291 -12.00 -3.78 -68.83
C ASP A 291 -12.48 -5.22 -69.00
#